data_906c97bdaab4c087a1d03746290935fe
#
_entry.id   906c97bdaab4c087a1d03746290935fe
#
_cell.length_a   1.000
_cell.length_b   1.000
_cell.length_c   1.000
_cell.angle_alpha   90.00
_cell.angle_beta   90.00
_cell.angle_gamma   90.00
#
_symmetry.space_group_name_H-M   'P 1'
#
loop_
_entity.id
_entity.type
_entity.pdbx_description
1 polymer ?
#
loop_
_entity_poly.entity_id
_entity_poly.type
_entity_poly.pdbx_seq_one_letter_code
_entity_poly.pdbx_strand_id
1 'polypeptide(L)'
;MSLRLRDVTNDDLPLIEQWLHADHVRSTWGDPGANLRLLNEPPANGNWRAIIEADGHKVGIVLWQHPTREELDVAGLADIPTSVIDIDIMIGEFDALGRGLGSDAISLVAEVALSDPTVPLVMACARLDNLASQRAFARAGFRNDRQFDDVPNGLHVLMVRHRQQGQAA
;
A
#
# COMPACT_ATOMS: atom_id res chain seq x y z
N MET A 1 10.89 -0.37 -19.56
CA MET A 1 10.94 0.33 -18.25
C MET A 1 11.18 -0.71 -17.16
N SER A 2 12.23 -0.52 -16.37
CA SER A 2 12.57 -1.46 -15.30
C SER A 2 12.08 -0.88 -13.97
N LEU A 3 11.24 -1.64 -13.25
CA LEU A 3 10.78 -1.31 -11.91
C LEU A 3 11.41 -2.28 -10.91
N ARG A 4 11.89 -1.75 -9.80
CA ARG A 4 12.51 -2.51 -8.73
C ARG A 4 12.02 -2.02 -7.36
N LEU A 5 11.84 -2.94 -6.44
CA LEU A 5 11.62 -2.65 -5.02
C LEU A 5 12.93 -2.88 -4.25
N ARG A 6 13.29 -1.94 -3.39
CA ARG A 6 14.50 -1.98 -2.59
C ARG A 6 14.16 -1.59 -1.15
N ASP A 7 14.76 -2.26 -0.19
CA ASP A 7 14.57 -1.93 1.22
C ASP A 7 14.85 -0.45 1.49
N VAL A 8 14.04 0.14 2.35
CA VAL A 8 14.21 1.53 2.82
C VAL A 8 15.43 1.59 3.74
N THR A 9 16.26 2.59 3.52
CA THR A 9 17.42 2.90 4.38
C THR A 9 17.28 4.28 5.01
N ASN A 10 18.08 4.59 6.02
CA ASN A 10 18.09 5.92 6.64
C ASN A 10 18.42 7.03 5.65
N ASP A 11 19.17 6.75 4.60
CA ASP A 11 19.51 7.72 3.55
C ASP A 11 18.28 8.11 2.67
N ASP A 12 17.21 7.34 2.74
CA ASP A 12 15.97 7.62 2.01
C ASP A 12 15.05 8.58 2.78
N LEU A 13 15.21 8.70 4.08
CA LEU A 13 14.30 9.47 4.94
C LEU A 13 14.14 10.94 4.52
N PRO A 14 15.21 11.68 4.14
CA PRO A 14 15.03 13.05 3.67
C PRO A 14 14.16 13.17 2.41
N LEU A 15 14.28 12.22 1.48
CA LEU A 15 13.47 12.19 0.27
C LEU A 15 12.01 11.80 0.59
N ILE A 16 11.80 10.83 1.47
CA ILE A 16 10.47 10.45 1.95
C ILE A 16 9.79 11.62 2.63
N GLU A 17 10.50 12.38 3.46
CA GLU A 17 9.99 13.60 4.09
C GLU A 17 9.56 14.64 3.05
N GLN A 18 10.39 14.85 2.03
CA GLN A 18 10.05 15.73 0.91
C GLN A 18 8.76 15.30 0.21
N TRP A 19 8.61 14.00 -0.07
CA TRP A 19 7.39 13.46 -0.67
C TRP A 19 6.16 13.65 0.21
N LEU A 20 6.28 13.42 1.51
CA LEU A 20 5.18 13.60 2.46
C LEU A 20 4.66 15.05 2.51
N HIS A 21 5.52 16.05 2.21
CA HIS A 21 5.15 17.46 2.13
C HIS A 21 4.63 17.89 0.75
N ALA A 22 4.74 17.07 -0.27
CA ALA A 22 4.19 17.36 -1.60
C ALA A 22 2.66 17.40 -1.56
N ASP A 23 2.02 18.35 -2.21
CA ASP A 23 0.58 18.57 -2.14
C ASP A 23 -0.23 17.34 -2.56
N HIS A 24 0.18 16.64 -3.62
CA HIS A 24 -0.51 15.44 -4.09
C HIS A 24 -0.42 14.27 -3.10
N VAL A 25 0.61 14.22 -2.27
CA VAL A 25 0.75 13.21 -1.21
C VAL A 25 -0.03 13.62 0.03
N ARG A 26 0.09 14.87 0.48
CA ARG A 26 -0.63 15.37 1.65
C ARG A 26 -2.14 15.22 1.53
N SER A 27 -2.68 15.40 0.33
CA SER A 27 -4.13 15.28 0.08
C SER A 27 -4.68 13.87 0.33
N THR A 28 -3.83 12.85 0.30
CA THR A 28 -4.22 11.44 0.49
C THR A 28 -3.62 10.80 1.72
N TRP A 29 -2.39 11.14 2.10
CA TRP A 29 -1.67 10.58 3.24
C TRP A 29 -1.84 11.37 4.55
N GLY A 30 -2.31 12.63 4.47
CA GLY A 30 -2.58 13.48 5.62
C GLY A 30 -1.32 14.11 6.22
N ASP A 31 -1.22 14.13 7.56
CA ASP A 31 -0.17 14.85 8.28
C ASP A 31 1.25 14.30 8.00
N PRO A 32 2.13 15.10 7.38
CA PRO A 32 3.50 14.66 7.07
C PRO A 32 4.31 14.27 8.31
N GLY A 33 4.15 15.01 9.40
CA GLY A 33 4.91 14.77 10.63
C GLY A 33 4.53 13.45 11.30
N ALA A 34 3.24 13.11 11.32
CA ALA A 34 2.77 11.83 11.86
C ALA A 34 3.29 10.66 11.01
N ASN A 35 3.19 10.77 9.69
CA ASN A 35 3.68 9.72 8.77
C ASN A 35 5.20 9.57 8.85
N LEU A 36 5.95 10.66 8.94
CA LEU A 36 7.40 10.60 9.08
C LEU A 36 7.83 9.90 10.37
N ARG A 37 7.13 10.16 11.50
CA ARG A 37 7.40 9.44 12.75
C ARG A 37 7.22 7.94 12.59
N LEU A 38 6.12 7.50 11.98
CA LEU A 38 5.86 6.08 11.71
C LEU A 38 6.93 5.45 10.81
N LEU A 39 7.40 6.18 9.80
CA LEU A 39 8.42 5.68 8.87
C LEU A 39 9.84 5.72 9.44
N ASN A 40 10.10 6.54 10.47
CA ASN A 40 11.37 6.54 11.21
C ASN A 40 11.50 5.36 12.18
N GLU A 41 10.38 4.82 12.66
CA GLU A 41 10.42 3.66 13.52
C GLU A 41 10.80 2.41 12.72
N PRO A 42 11.59 1.48 13.27
CA PRO A 42 11.83 0.19 12.65
C PRO A 42 10.49 -0.52 12.42
N PRO A 43 10.27 -1.14 11.25
CA PRO A 43 9.05 -1.90 11.03
C PRO A 43 8.96 -3.06 12.04
N ALA A 44 7.78 -3.24 12.63
CA ALA A 44 7.50 -4.41 13.47
C ALA A 44 7.61 -5.70 12.65
N ASN A 45 7.79 -6.84 13.32
CA ASN A 45 7.77 -8.14 12.65
C ASN A 45 6.47 -8.32 11.87
N GLY A 46 6.60 -8.69 10.59
CA GLY A 46 5.46 -8.83 9.68
C GLY A 46 5.03 -7.53 9.01
N ASN A 47 5.79 -6.45 9.19
CA ASN A 47 5.63 -5.19 8.47
C ASN A 47 6.85 -4.95 7.59
N TRP A 48 6.62 -4.62 6.34
CA TRP A 48 7.66 -4.37 5.34
C TRP A 48 7.44 -3.06 4.62
N ARG A 49 8.52 -2.49 4.12
CA ARG A 49 8.49 -1.28 3.31
C ARG A 49 9.65 -1.26 2.33
N ALA A 50 9.38 -0.75 1.12
CA ALA A 50 10.38 -0.67 0.07
C ALA A 50 10.27 0.64 -0.70
N ILE A 51 11.44 1.16 -1.11
CA ILE A 51 11.50 2.22 -2.12
C ILE A 51 11.14 1.61 -3.49
N ILE A 52 10.30 2.32 -4.22
CA ILE A 52 9.99 2.02 -5.61
C ILE A 52 11.00 2.77 -6.48
N GLU A 53 11.78 2.04 -7.24
CA GLU A 53 12.70 2.59 -8.23
C GLU A 53 12.25 2.24 -9.65
N ALA A 54 12.21 3.25 -10.52
CA ALA A 54 11.91 3.11 -11.94
C ALA A 54 13.09 3.66 -12.75
N ASP A 55 13.67 2.84 -13.60
CA ASP A 55 14.85 3.18 -14.42
C ASP A 55 15.99 3.82 -13.60
N GLY A 56 16.21 3.33 -12.38
CA GLY A 56 17.25 3.81 -11.47
C GLY A 56 16.88 5.05 -10.65
N HIS A 57 15.68 5.61 -10.80
CA HIS A 57 15.18 6.76 -10.05
C HIS A 57 14.20 6.34 -8.98
N LYS A 58 14.35 6.89 -7.77
CA LYS A 58 13.42 6.69 -6.67
C LYS A 58 12.14 7.48 -6.97
N VAL A 59 10.98 6.82 -6.96
CA VAL A 59 9.71 7.44 -7.35
C VAL A 59 8.63 7.36 -6.29
N GLY A 60 8.78 6.50 -5.29
CA GLY A 60 7.80 6.32 -4.25
C GLY A 60 8.19 5.26 -3.23
N ILE A 61 7.23 4.92 -2.38
CA ILE A 61 7.35 3.90 -1.34
C ILE A 61 6.12 3.01 -1.35
N VAL A 62 6.29 1.72 -1.10
CA VAL A 62 5.23 0.76 -0.85
C VAL A 62 5.43 0.13 0.52
N LEU A 63 4.34 -0.02 1.27
CA LEU A 63 4.31 -0.66 2.57
C LEU A 63 3.34 -1.84 2.50
N TRP A 64 3.64 -2.92 3.22
CA TRP A 64 2.71 -4.04 3.38
C TRP A 64 2.89 -4.68 4.73
N GLN A 65 1.79 -5.12 5.33
CA GLN A 65 1.77 -5.59 6.70
C GLN A 65 0.60 -6.54 6.95
N HIS A 66 0.72 -7.33 8.01
CA HIS A 66 -0.44 -7.98 8.60
C HIS A 66 -1.20 -6.94 9.45
N PRO A 67 -2.49 -6.67 9.19
CA PRO A 67 -3.28 -5.81 10.06
C PRO A 67 -3.47 -6.47 11.42
N THR A 68 -3.57 -5.65 12.45
CA THR A 68 -3.93 -6.15 13.80
C THR A 68 -5.44 -6.42 13.89
N ARG A 69 -5.83 -7.25 14.86
CA ARG A 69 -7.25 -7.49 15.12
C ARG A 69 -7.98 -6.19 15.50
N GLU A 70 -7.32 -5.33 16.30
CA GLU A 70 -7.88 -4.05 16.72
C GLU A 70 -8.14 -3.13 15.53
N GLU A 71 -7.19 -2.99 14.60
CA GLU A 71 -7.35 -2.17 13.39
C GLU A 71 -8.54 -2.64 12.55
N LEU A 72 -8.67 -3.94 12.34
CA LEU A 72 -9.78 -4.51 11.56
C LEU A 72 -11.13 -4.33 12.28
N ASP A 73 -11.18 -4.50 13.59
CA ASP A 73 -12.41 -4.35 14.35
C ASP A 73 -12.87 -2.88 14.39
N VAL A 74 -11.95 -1.93 14.56
CA VAL A 74 -12.26 -0.48 14.52
C VAL A 74 -12.77 -0.08 13.12
N ALA A 75 -12.22 -0.65 12.06
CA ALA A 75 -12.70 -0.40 10.70
C ALA A 75 -14.01 -1.14 10.35
N GLY A 76 -14.57 -1.94 11.27
CA GLY A 76 -15.77 -2.74 10.99
C GLY A 76 -15.52 -3.95 10.07
N LEU A 77 -14.28 -4.39 9.99
CA LEU A 77 -13.83 -5.51 9.14
C LEU A 77 -13.54 -6.78 9.99
N ALA A 78 -14.41 -7.06 10.96
CA ALA A 78 -14.23 -8.16 11.92
C ALA A 78 -14.20 -9.55 11.25
N ASP A 79 -14.77 -9.69 10.07
CA ASP A 79 -14.77 -10.92 9.27
C ASP A 79 -13.45 -11.15 8.50
N ILE A 80 -12.59 -10.12 8.38
CA ILE A 80 -11.29 -10.25 7.73
C ILE A 80 -10.28 -10.85 8.71
N PRO A 81 -9.57 -11.95 8.35
CA PRO A 81 -8.58 -12.54 9.22
C PRO A 81 -7.28 -11.70 9.25
N THR A 82 -6.56 -11.77 10.37
CA THR A 82 -5.27 -11.07 10.52
C THR A 82 -4.12 -11.67 9.69
N SER A 83 -4.34 -12.80 9.05
CA SER A 83 -3.38 -13.44 8.14
C SER A 83 -3.32 -12.81 6.74
N VAL A 84 -4.24 -11.89 6.44
CA VAL A 84 -4.19 -11.10 5.19
C VAL A 84 -2.99 -10.16 5.19
N ILE A 85 -2.61 -9.69 4.02
CA ILE A 85 -1.63 -8.60 3.86
C ILE A 85 -2.37 -7.35 3.38
N ASP A 86 -2.18 -6.25 4.10
CA ASP A 86 -2.64 -4.92 3.73
C ASP A 86 -1.52 -4.14 3.05
N ILE A 87 -1.81 -3.50 1.92
CA ILE A 87 -0.82 -2.81 1.09
C ILE A 87 -1.17 -1.32 1.00
N ASP A 88 -0.20 -0.48 1.35
CA ASP A 88 -0.23 0.97 1.16
C ASP A 88 0.83 1.42 0.16
N ILE A 89 0.51 2.41 -0.66
CA ILE A 89 1.42 2.91 -1.67
C ILE A 89 1.39 4.43 -1.78
N MET A 90 2.57 5.01 -2.00
CA MET A 90 2.75 6.42 -2.28
C MET A 90 3.69 6.60 -3.47
N ILE A 91 3.22 7.26 -4.52
CA ILE A 91 4.10 7.80 -5.57
C ILE A 91 4.45 9.22 -5.16
N GLY A 92 5.69 9.43 -4.75
CA GLY A 92 6.18 10.70 -4.23
C GLY A 92 6.58 11.69 -5.31
N GLU A 93 7.12 11.18 -6.42
CA GLU A 93 7.52 12.02 -7.55
C GLU A 93 6.30 12.37 -8.42
N PHE A 94 6.02 13.67 -8.54
CA PHE A 94 4.86 14.15 -9.29
C PHE A 94 4.89 13.70 -10.76
N ASP A 95 6.05 13.75 -11.40
CA ASP A 95 6.24 13.37 -12.81
C ASP A 95 6.13 11.85 -13.05
N ALA A 96 6.11 11.08 -11.97
CA ALA A 96 5.91 9.61 -12.01
C ALA A 96 4.42 9.20 -11.94
N LEU A 97 3.53 10.15 -11.63
CA LEU A 97 2.09 9.89 -11.55
C LEU A 97 1.51 9.50 -12.92
N GLY A 98 0.52 8.64 -12.91
CA GLY A 98 -0.20 8.24 -14.13
C GLY A 98 0.57 7.33 -15.09
N ARG A 99 1.78 6.91 -14.74
CA ARG A 99 2.66 6.07 -15.58
C ARG A 99 2.51 4.57 -15.31
N GLY A 100 1.60 4.18 -14.44
CA GLY A 100 1.36 2.77 -14.09
C GLY A 100 2.33 2.20 -13.04
N LEU A 101 3.30 2.98 -12.58
CA LEU A 101 4.34 2.53 -11.63
C LEU A 101 3.75 2.04 -10.30
N GLY A 102 2.68 2.69 -9.83
CA GLY A 102 1.97 2.27 -8.63
C GLY A 102 1.34 0.88 -8.78
N SER A 103 0.63 0.64 -9.87
CA SER A 103 0.03 -0.68 -10.14
C SER A 103 1.08 -1.77 -10.31
N ASP A 104 2.20 -1.47 -10.94
CA ASP A 104 3.28 -2.44 -11.13
C ASP A 104 3.93 -2.81 -9.78
N ALA A 105 4.18 -1.81 -8.91
CA ALA A 105 4.71 -2.05 -7.56
C ALA A 105 3.73 -2.86 -6.69
N ILE A 106 2.44 -2.51 -6.72
CA ILE A 106 1.39 -3.25 -6.02
C ILE A 106 1.35 -4.71 -6.50
N SER A 107 1.42 -4.95 -7.81
CA SER A 107 1.42 -6.31 -8.38
C SER A 107 2.59 -7.14 -7.88
N LEU A 108 3.80 -6.58 -7.84
CA LEU A 108 4.99 -7.26 -7.32
C LEU A 108 4.82 -7.68 -5.86
N VAL A 109 4.34 -6.76 -5.00
CA VAL A 109 4.09 -7.07 -3.59
C VAL A 109 2.99 -8.12 -3.44
N ALA A 110 1.89 -7.97 -4.17
CA ALA A 110 0.77 -8.91 -4.11
C ALA A 110 1.18 -10.34 -4.54
N GLU A 111 1.99 -10.47 -5.57
CA GLU A 111 2.49 -11.77 -6.04
C GLU A 111 3.39 -12.44 -5.00
N VAL A 112 4.30 -11.69 -4.39
CA VAL A 112 5.16 -12.19 -3.32
C VAL A 112 4.33 -12.59 -2.11
N ALA A 113 3.40 -11.74 -1.66
CA ALA A 113 2.54 -12.03 -0.51
C ALA A 113 1.66 -13.27 -0.73
N LEU A 114 1.05 -13.39 -1.90
CA LEU A 114 0.19 -14.53 -2.24
C LEU A 114 0.96 -15.82 -2.54
N SER A 115 2.28 -15.78 -2.68
CA SER A 115 3.11 -16.98 -2.77
C SER A 115 3.20 -17.72 -1.42
N ASP A 116 2.98 -17.01 -0.31
CA ASP A 116 2.87 -17.62 1.02
C ASP A 116 1.48 -18.29 1.16
N PRO A 117 1.42 -19.63 1.37
CA PRO A 117 0.16 -20.34 1.48
C PRO A 117 -0.68 -19.95 2.70
N THR A 118 -0.10 -19.29 3.70
CA THR A 118 -0.81 -18.81 4.90
C THR A 118 -1.55 -17.50 4.66
N VAL A 119 -1.23 -16.76 3.58
CA VAL A 119 -1.89 -15.51 3.19
C VAL A 119 -3.09 -15.84 2.29
N PRO A 120 -4.34 -15.68 2.78
CA PRO A 120 -5.53 -16.05 2.00
C PRO A 120 -5.84 -15.04 0.90
N LEU A 121 -5.58 -13.75 1.15
CA LEU A 121 -5.76 -12.67 0.21
C LEU A 121 -4.87 -11.48 0.58
N VAL A 122 -4.67 -10.58 -0.36
CA VAL A 122 -4.13 -9.24 -0.12
C VAL A 122 -5.25 -8.21 -0.22
N MET A 123 -5.17 -7.16 0.59
CA MET A 123 -6.17 -6.10 0.66
C MET A 123 -5.54 -4.72 0.58
N ALA A 124 -6.37 -3.75 0.30
CA ALA A 124 -6.06 -2.33 0.44
C ALA A 124 -7.32 -1.57 0.84
N CYS A 125 -7.15 -0.52 1.62
CA CYS A 125 -8.22 0.37 2.06
C CYS A 125 -7.99 1.74 1.41
N ALA A 126 -8.71 2.03 0.35
CA ALA A 126 -8.62 3.31 -0.34
C ALA A 126 -9.79 4.23 0.06
N ARG A 127 -9.52 5.52 0.27
CA ARG A 127 -10.61 6.50 0.45
C ARG A 127 -11.54 6.47 -0.77
N LEU A 128 -12.83 6.60 -0.52
CA LEU A 128 -13.84 6.54 -1.58
C LEU A 128 -13.63 7.61 -2.67
N ASP A 129 -13.08 8.77 -2.30
CA ASP A 129 -12.77 9.87 -3.20
C ASP A 129 -11.38 9.74 -3.89
N ASN A 130 -10.53 8.81 -3.44
CA ASN A 130 -9.21 8.57 -4.04
C ASN A 130 -9.30 7.61 -5.23
N LEU A 131 -9.82 8.10 -6.34
CA LEU A 131 -10.00 7.30 -7.56
C LEU A 131 -8.67 6.84 -8.18
N ALA A 132 -7.60 7.62 -8.00
CA ALA A 132 -6.29 7.26 -8.51
C ALA A 132 -5.74 5.98 -7.85
N SER A 133 -5.86 5.89 -6.52
CA SER A 133 -5.50 4.69 -5.76
C SER A 133 -6.37 3.50 -6.17
N GLN A 134 -7.68 3.67 -6.23
CA GLN A 134 -8.61 2.59 -6.64
C GLN A 134 -8.26 2.04 -8.03
N ARG A 135 -7.95 2.92 -8.99
CA ARG A 135 -7.53 2.49 -10.34
C ARG A 135 -6.20 1.74 -10.31
N ALA A 136 -5.23 2.18 -9.51
CA ALA A 136 -3.95 1.51 -9.40
C ALA A 136 -4.10 0.08 -8.84
N PHE A 137 -4.90 -0.10 -7.79
CA PHE A 137 -5.20 -1.42 -7.25
C PHE A 137 -6.02 -2.27 -8.22
N ALA A 138 -7.03 -1.70 -8.91
CA ALA A 138 -7.80 -2.43 -9.91
C ALA A 138 -6.92 -2.95 -11.06
N ARG A 139 -5.97 -2.14 -11.54
CA ARG A 139 -4.99 -2.57 -12.57
C ARG A 139 -4.04 -3.65 -12.06
N ALA A 140 -3.79 -3.69 -10.75
CA ALA A 140 -3.02 -4.76 -10.10
C ALA A 140 -3.85 -6.01 -9.76
N GLY A 141 -5.08 -6.11 -10.27
CA GLY A 141 -5.94 -7.30 -10.13
C GLY A 141 -6.79 -7.34 -8.86
N PHE A 142 -6.90 -6.24 -8.13
CA PHE A 142 -7.80 -6.12 -6.99
C PHE A 142 -9.22 -5.81 -7.46
N ARG A 143 -10.20 -6.23 -6.66
CA ARG A 143 -11.63 -5.96 -6.88
C ARG A 143 -12.21 -5.23 -5.67
N ASN A 144 -13.20 -4.39 -5.90
CA ASN A 144 -13.99 -3.80 -4.82
C ASN A 144 -14.76 -4.90 -4.11
N ASP A 145 -14.58 -5.00 -2.79
CA ASP A 145 -15.32 -5.92 -1.94
C ASP A 145 -16.52 -5.21 -1.30
N ARG A 146 -16.26 -4.13 -0.58
CA ARG A 146 -17.28 -3.33 0.11
C ARG A 146 -16.81 -1.92 0.40
N GLN A 147 -17.78 -1.03 0.68
CA GLN A 147 -17.51 0.26 1.31
C GLN A 147 -17.65 0.12 2.83
N PHE A 148 -16.86 0.87 3.57
CA PHE A 148 -16.90 0.95 5.01
C PHE A 148 -16.54 2.35 5.51
N ASP A 149 -16.97 2.69 6.73
CA ASP A 149 -16.65 3.96 7.36
C ASP A 149 -15.48 3.75 8.34
N ASP A 150 -14.33 4.27 7.98
CA ASP A 150 -13.13 4.27 8.83
C ASP A 150 -13.12 5.56 9.67
N VAL A 151 -13.87 5.57 10.76
CA VAL A 151 -13.93 6.72 11.67
C VAL A 151 -12.58 6.91 12.38
N PRO A 152 -11.96 8.12 12.34
CA PRO A 152 -12.48 9.40 11.86
C PRO A 152 -12.15 9.74 10.39
N ASN A 153 -11.57 8.81 9.64
CA ASN A 153 -10.99 9.08 8.31
C ASN A 153 -12.03 9.12 7.16
N GLY A 154 -13.27 8.68 7.42
CA GLY A 154 -14.38 8.75 6.48
C GLY A 154 -14.55 7.49 5.64
N LEU A 155 -15.34 7.60 4.57
CA LEU A 155 -15.70 6.48 3.72
C LEU A 155 -14.52 5.95 2.92
N HIS A 156 -14.33 4.64 2.99
CA HIS A 156 -13.32 3.87 2.27
C HIS A 156 -13.96 2.74 1.46
N VAL A 157 -13.21 2.26 0.50
CA VAL A 157 -13.51 1.00 -0.19
C VAL A 157 -12.43 -0.02 0.14
N LEU A 158 -12.89 -1.21 0.56
CA LEU A 158 -12.03 -2.37 0.71
C LEU A 158 -11.83 -3.00 -0.66
N MET A 159 -10.60 -3.08 -1.11
CA MET A 159 -10.22 -3.76 -2.33
C MET A 159 -9.42 -5.02 -1.99
N VAL A 160 -9.71 -6.12 -2.66
CA VAL A 160 -9.09 -7.42 -2.38
C VAL A 160 -8.62 -8.11 -3.65
N ARG A 161 -7.53 -8.86 -3.52
CA ARG A 161 -7.05 -9.80 -4.54
C ARG A 161 -6.81 -11.15 -3.89
N HIS A 162 -7.52 -12.16 -4.36
CA HIS A 162 -7.36 -13.54 -3.91
C HIS A 162 -6.27 -14.26 -4.71
N ARG A 163 -5.73 -15.33 -4.15
CA ARG A 163 -4.90 -16.26 -4.91
C ARG A 163 -5.73 -16.83 -6.07
N GLN A 164 -5.13 -16.86 -7.26
CA GLN A 164 -5.77 -17.51 -8.40
C GLN A 164 -5.87 -19.01 -8.16
N GLN A 165 -7.08 -19.56 -8.21
CA GLN A 165 -7.29 -21.00 -8.18
C GLN A 165 -6.75 -21.58 -9.49
N GLY A 166 -5.74 -22.46 -9.40
CA GLY A 166 -5.18 -23.16 -10.56
C GLY A 166 -3.66 -23.02 -10.77
N GLN A 167 -2.96 -22.19 -9.99
CA GLN A 167 -1.50 -22.24 -9.91
C GLN A 167 -1.07 -23.11 -8.73
N ALA A 168 -1.41 -24.40 -8.80
CA ALA A 168 -0.66 -25.40 -8.07
C ALA A 168 0.67 -25.57 -8.79
N ALA A 169 1.77 -25.23 -8.10
CA ALA A 169 3.11 -25.51 -8.57
C ALA A 169 3.34 -27.03 -8.73
#